data_5fdbe227a8da7826a1b33b49794089e5
#
_entry.id   5fdbe227a8da7826a1b33b49794089e5
#
_cell.length_a   1.000
_cell.length_b   1.000
_cell.length_c   1.000
_cell.angle_alpha   90.00
_cell.angle_beta   90.00
_cell.angle_gamma   90.00
#
_symmetry.space_group_name_H-M   'P 1'
#
loop_
_entity.id
_entity.type
_entity.pdbx_description
1 polymer ?
#
loop_
_entity_poly.entity_id
_entity_poly.type
_entity_poly.pdbx_seq_one_letter_code
_entity_poly.pdbx_strand_id
1 'polypeptide(L)'
;MNTPFREQEMLRRIRFSLLFGIISVMTLVLFESNYNFSNAAAVVYLKPEREIIVRNNEVRMSDLFFNIAPNDDRIVASAPRVGSKLMFRFRDLETFIRKSKLSWQPGSNRSSRIVRRASRQLHPDIIHDLLEKELSSRILNYEVEIELFNTKKRILVPDGEQIQPTITELHHDDRSRLFKANLLILSKNTEQTKISLTGRTHPLIAMPVLNTHLSSGDIIKSSHITWKNIRAKRTNYNTISSVKELVDKVARRPLIAGRIIRLSDVESLKLVNKGDFVTVQLRNATMSLSTRGISLESGSKNDIIRIKNPRSKKIIEAKVIAPNLTIIQMPQSIIAN
;
A
#
# COMPACT_ATOMS: atom_id res chain seq x y z
N MET A 1 61.13 75.08 -49.12
CA MET A 1 62.33 74.97 -48.25
C MET A 1 61.90 74.54 -46.90
N ASN A 2 62.55 73.48 -46.41
CA ASN A 2 62.55 72.96 -45.07
C ASN A 2 61.47 71.95 -44.69
N THR A 3 61.81 70.72 -44.70
CA THR A 3 61.55 69.87 -43.49
C THR A 3 62.22 68.48 -43.57
N PRO A 4 63.48 68.34 -43.29
CA PRO A 4 64.01 67.01 -42.95
C PRO A 4 64.19 66.80 -41.45
N PHE A 5 63.86 67.78 -40.58
CA PHE A 5 64.16 67.66 -39.14
C PHE A 5 63.07 66.99 -38.33
N ARG A 6 61.80 66.96 -38.78
CA ARG A 6 60.65 66.37 -38.07
C ARG A 6 60.52 64.84 -38.24
N GLU A 7 60.99 64.31 -39.33
CA GLU A 7 60.94 62.88 -39.60
C GLU A 7 61.90 62.05 -38.76
N GLN A 8 63.10 62.59 -38.51
CA GLN A 8 64.10 61.91 -37.68
C GLN A 8 63.71 61.85 -36.20
N GLU A 9 63.03 62.82 -35.63
CA GLU A 9 62.53 62.77 -34.25
C GLU A 9 61.34 61.80 -34.09
N MET A 10 60.51 61.70 -35.09
CA MET A 10 59.38 60.80 -35.08
C MET A 10 59.78 59.32 -35.14
N LEU A 11 60.79 59.03 -35.99
CA LEU A 11 61.37 57.68 -36.10
C LEU A 11 62.20 57.29 -34.87
N ARG A 12 62.77 58.25 -34.16
CA ARG A 12 63.48 58.00 -32.89
C ARG A 12 62.52 57.72 -31.73
N ARG A 13 61.39 58.38 -31.69
CA ARG A 13 60.29 58.11 -30.69
C ARG A 13 59.63 56.77 -30.93
N ILE A 14 59.38 56.39 -32.19
CA ILE A 14 58.81 55.08 -32.53
C ILE A 14 59.75 53.91 -32.18
N ARG A 15 61.07 54.09 -32.44
CA ARG A 15 62.08 53.06 -32.06
C ARG A 15 62.22 52.91 -30.53
N PHE A 16 62.11 54.03 -29.75
CA PHE A 16 62.19 53.97 -28.31
C PHE A 16 60.92 53.36 -27.70
N SER A 17 59.78 53.62 -28.28
CA SER A 17 58.50 53.03 -27.85
C SER A 17 58.43 51.54 -28.18
N LEU A 18 58.95 51.10 -29.33
CA LEU A 18 59.00 49.65 -29.67
C LEU A 18 60.02 48.88 -28.83
N LEU A 19 61.14 49.48 -28.45
CA LEU A 19 62.16 48.84 -27.59
C LEU A 19 61.61 48.67 -26.15
N PHE A 20 60.84 49.67 -25.62
CA PHE A 20 60.24 49.57 -24.30
C PHE A 20 59.05 48.57 -24.26
N GLY A 21 58.31 48.47 -25.38
CA GLY A 21 57.25 47.50 -25.53
C GLY A 21 57.78 46.03 -25.57
N ILE A 22 58.87 45.81 -26.27
CA ILE A 22 59.53 44.49 -26.38
C ILE A 22 60.14 44.05 -25.04
N ILE A 23 60.73 44.97 -24.28
CA ILE A 23 61.32 44.69 -22.97
C ILE A 23 60.20 44.42 -21.94
N SER A 24 59.08 45.15 -22.00
CA SER A 24 57.93 44.90 -21.11
C SER A 24 57.25 43.55 -21.39
N VAL A 25 57.14 43.14 -22.66
CA VAL A 25 56.55 41.84 -23.03
C VAL A 25 57.48 40.70 -22.67
N MET A 26 58.82 40.89 -22.85
CA MET A 26 59.80 39.89 -22.52
C MET A 26 59.97 39.68 -20.99
N THR A 27 59.82 40.73 -20.17
CA THR A 27 59.78 40.62 -18.71
C THR A 27 58.49 39.97 -18.22
N LEU A 28 57.34 40.20 -18.90
CA LEU A 28 56.08 39.55 -18.57
C LEU A 28 56.11 38.04 -18.90
N VAL A 29 56.70 37.63 -20.03
CA VAL A 29 56.86 36.25 -20.45
C VAL A 29 57.88 35.50 -19.58
N LEU A 30 58.92 36.18 -19.07
CA LEU A 30 59.90 35.55 -18.16
C LEU A 30 59.40 35.46 -16.71
N PHE A 31 58.33 36.21 -16.36
CA PHE A 31 57.71 36.11 -15.03
C PHE A 31 56.66 35.00 -14.96
N GLU A 32 56.08 34.58 -16.10
CA GLU A 32 55.13 33.46 -16.14
C GLU A 32 55.79 32.06 -16.10
N SER A 33 57.11 31.95 -16.33
CA SER A 33 57.77 30.65 -16.41
C SER A 33 58.35 30.10 -15.09
N ASN A 34 58.13 30.77 -13.96
CA ASN A 34 58.65 30.30 -12.67
C ASN A 34 57.59 30.02 -11.59
N TYR A 35 56.31 29.97 -11.94
CA TYR A 35 55.36 29.33 -11.05
C TYR A 35 55.47 27.82 -11.21
N ASN A 36 56.57 27.25 -10.73
CA ASN A 36 56.54 25.88 -10.26
C ASN A 36 55.53 25.81 -9.12
N PHE A 37 54.27 25.57 -9.45
CA PHE A 37 53.35 25.00 -8.48
C PHE A 37 54.00 23.71 -8.01
N SER A 38 54.76 23.80 -6.94
CA SER A 38 55.11 22.64 -6.17
C SER A 38 53.76 21.97 -5.88
N ASN A 39 53.46 20.85 -6.54
CA ASN A 39 52.40 19.93 -6.21
C ASN A 39 52.70 19.41 -4.80
N ALA A 40 52.52 20.27 -3.78
CA ALA A 40 52.44 19.81 -2.42
C ALA A 40 51.25 18.88 -2.42
N ALA A 41 51.49 17.58 -2.37
CA ALA A 41 50.42 16.57 -2.33
C ALA A 41 49.42 17.01 -1.27
N ALA A 42 48.20 17.30 -1.71
CA ALA A 42 47.18 17.80 -0.82
C ALA A 42 47.00 16.81 0.33
N VAL A 43 47.19 17.32 1.55
CA VAL A 43 46.99 16.48 2.75
C VAL A 43 45.52 16.16 2.85
N VAL A 44 45.18 14.89 2.84
CA VAL A 44 43.82 14.39 2.98
C VAL A 44 43.53 14.03 4.44
N TYR A 45 42.30 14.20 4.84
CA TYR A 45 41.84 13.95 6.22
C TYR A 45 40.71 12.94 6.20
N LEU A 46 40.75 11.97 7.12
CA LEU A 46 39.69 11.00 7.30
C LEU A 46 38.43 11.69 7.85
N LYS A 47 37.28 11.45 7.22
CA LYS A 47 36.00 11.99 7.72
C LYS A 47 35.77 11.59 9.16
N PRO A 48 35.24 12.48 10.03
CA PRO A 48 35.06 12.21 11.46
C PRO A 48 33.98 11.15 11.73
N GLU A 49 32.99 11.02 10.86
CA GLU A 49 31.88 10.09 11.02
C GLU A 49 32.39 8.65 11.01
N ARG A 50 32.07 7.90 12.05
CA ARG A 50 32.40 6.48 12.14
C ARG A 50 31.62 5.65 11.13
N GLU A 51 30.38 6.04 10.86
CA GLU A 51 29.49 5.39 9.91
C GLU A 51 29.19 6.32 8.73
N ILE A 52 29.50 5.85 7.53
CA ILE A 52 29.36 6.59 6.27
C ILE A 52 28.26 5.94 5.45
N ILE A 53 27.33 6.74 4.97
CA ILE A 53 26.24 6.27 4.15
C ILE A 53 26.51 6.65 2.69
N VAL A 54 26.63 5.65 1.82
CA VAL A 54 26.84 5.84 0.38
C VAL A 54 25.53 5.53 -0.37
N ARG A 55 25.24 6.33 -1.40
CA ARG A 55 24.07 6.13 -2.27
C ARG A 55 24.37 5.33 -3.52
N ASN A 56 25.60 5.39 -3.99
CA ASN A 56 26.04 4.72 -5.20
C ASN A 56 26.44 3.25 -4.94
N ASN A 57 26.64 2.51 -6.02
CA ASN A 57 27.12 1.11 -5.96
C ASN A 57 28.59 0.99 -5.62
N GLU A 58 29.29 2.10 -5.52
CA GLU A 58 30.74 2.19 -5.33
C GLU A 58 31.02 3.07 -4.13
N VAL A 59 32.10 2.74 -3.43
CA VAL A 59 32.68 3.58 -2.39
C VAL A 59 33.89 4.27 -2.99
N ARG A 60 33.91 5.59 -2.94
CA ARG A 60 34.98 6.42 -3.49
C ARG A 60 35.87 6.96 -2.38
N MET A 61 37.04 7.46 -2.76
CA MET A 61 37.94 8.13 -1.82
C MET A 61 37.26 9.33 -1.14
N SER A 62 36.51 10.10 -1.91
CA SER A 62 35.73 11.26 -1.42
C SER A 62 34.64 10.91 -0.40
N ASP A 63 34.17 9.66 -0.37
CA ASP A 63 33.24 9.19 0.66
C ASP A 63 33.92 9.06 2.02
N LEU A 64 35.19 8.62 2.03
CA LEU A 64 35.96 8.32 3.25
C LEU A 64 36.80 9.50 3.74
N PHE A 65 37.31 10.33 2.82
CA PHE A 65 38.28 11.38 3.13
C PHE A 65 37.79 12.76 2.65
N PHE A 66 38.24 13.79 3.33
CA PHE A 66 38.15 15.18 2.88
C PHE A 66 39.37 15.55 2.01
N ASN A 67 39.22 16.62 1.26
CA ASN A 67 40.28 17.24 0.46
C ASN A 67 40.81 16.31 -0.64
N ILE A 68 39.94 15.50 -1.23
CA ILE A 68 40.26 14.66 -2.40
C ILE A 68 40.01 15.49 -3.66
N ALA A 69 41.06 15.64 -4.50
CA ALA A 69 40.90 16.28 -5.81
C ALA A 69 40.04 15.40 -6.74
N PRO A 70 39.27 16.00 -7.67
CA PRO A 70 38.40 15.21 -8.57
C PRO A 70 39.13 14.11 -9.34
N ASN A 71 40.41 14.37 -9.76
CA ASN A 71 41.23 13.41 -10.47
C ASN A 71 41.74 12.25 -9.59
N ASP A 72 41.73 12.41 -8.28
CA ASP A 72 42.17 11.43 -7.30
C ASP A 72 41.01 10.67 -6.65
N ASP A 73 39.76 11.04 -7.00
CA ASP A 73 38.57 10.41 -6.46
C ASP A 73 38.34 9.04 -7.10
N ARG A 74 39.12 8.06 -6.68
CA ARG A 74 39.07 6.68 -7.19
C ARG A 74 38.07 5.83 -6.41
N ILE A 75 37.56 4.80 -7.07
CA ILE A 75 36.78 3.75 -6.46
C ILE A 75 37.70 2.90 -5.58
N VAL A 76 37.36 2.75 -4.31
CA VAL A 76 38.13 1.96 -3.34
C VAL A 76 37.52 0.58 -3.11
N ALA A 77 36.19 0.47 -3.24
CA ALA A 77 35.47 -0.78 -3.11
C ALA A 77 34.07 -0.69 -3.74
N SER A 78 33.42 -1.84 -3.96
CA SER A 78 31.98 -1.88 -4.21
C SER A 78 31.22 -1.56 -2.92
N ALA A 79 30.09 -0.85 -3.03
CA ALA A 79 29.22 -0.60 -1.88
C ALA A 79 28.67 -1.92 -1.32
N PRO A 80 28.46 -2.01 -0.02
CA PRO A 80 27.88 -3.22 0.57
C PRO A 80 26.45 -3.44 0.07
N ARG A 81 25.99 -4.70 0.14
CA ARG A 81 24.57 -5.02 -0.10
C ARG A 81 23.68 -4.25 0.87
N VAL A 82 22.49 -3.88 0.41
CA VAL A 82 21.50 -3.19 1.25
C VAL A 82 21.26 -3.97 2.55
N GLY A 83 21.32 -3.27 3.67
CA GLY A 83 21.20 -3.86 5.00
C GLY A 83 22.50 -4.47 5.57
N SER A 84 23.57 -4.54 4.77
CA SER A 84 24.89 -5.02 5.21
C SER A 84 25.83 -3.85 5.53
N LYS A 85 26.93 -4.17 6.18
CA LYS A 85 27.99 -3.20 6.55
C LYS A 85 29.32 -3.65 5.95
N LEU A 86 30.09 -2.69 5.47
CA LEU A 86 31.46 -2.90 5.07
C LEU A 86 32.37 -2.10 6.02
N MET A 87 33.33 -2.75 6.63
CA MET A 87 34.26 -2.11 7.56
C MET A 87 35.63 -1.98 6.94
N PHE A 88 36.14 -0.76 6.88
CA PHE A 88 37.53 -0.46 6.53
C PHE A 88 38.31 -0.21 7.82
N ARG A 89 39.34 -1.03 8.05
CA ARG A 89 40.27 -0.87 9.15
C ARG A 89 41.39 0.10 8.74
N PHE A 90 42.18 0.53 9.70
CA PHE A 90 43.30 1.45 9.46
C PHE A 90 44.22 1.02 8.29
N ARG A 91 44.57 -0.26 8.22
CA ARG A 91 45.43 -0.81 7.13
C ARG A 91 44.78 -0.68 5.75
N ASP A 92 43.46 -0.81 5.67
CA ASP A 92 42.73 -0.66 4.40
C ASP A 92 42.80 0.80 3.95
N LEU A 93 42.48 1.73 4.90
CA LEU A 93 42.52 3.17 4.65
C LEU A 93 43.92 3.64 4.24
N GLU A 94 44.96 3.18 4.94
CA GLU A 94 46.37 3.46 4.59
C GLU A 94 46.72 2.94 3.19
N THR A 95 46.25 1.75 2.85
CA THR A 95 46.51 1.15 1.52
C THR A 95 45.88 1.98 0.41
N PHE A 96 44.63 2.49 0.64
CA PHE A 96 43.97 3.35 -0.34
C PHE A 96 44.76 4.63 -0.61
N ILE A 97 45.21 5.31 0.45
CA ILE A 97 45.99 6.54 0.35
C ILE A 97 47.32 6.29 -0.37
N ARG A 98 48.04 5.23 0.02
CA ARG A 98 49.33 4.88 -0.60
C ARG A 98 49.20 4.56 -2.11
N LYS A 99 48.15 3.83 -2.50
CA LYS A 99 47.86 3.53 -3.91
C LYS A 99 47.52 4.78 -4.71
N SER A 100 46.93 5.78 -4.09
CA SER A 100 46.58 7.07 -4.71
C SER A 100 47.71 8.10 -4.65
N LYS A 101 48.89 7.75 -4.05
CA LYS A 101 50.04 8.64 -3.87
C LYS A 101 49.69 9.96 -3.15
N LEU A 102 48.69 9.92 -2.26
CA LEU A 102 48.26 11.08 -1.46
C LEU A 102 49.01 11.11 -0.12
N SER A 103 49.06 12.31 0.50
CA SER A 103 49.60 12.48 1.84
C SER A 103 48.46 12.45 2.85
N TRP A 104 48.61 11.63 3.90
CA TRP A 104 47.59 11.50 4.95
C TRP A 104 48.22 11.62 6.32
N GLN A 105 47.58 12.39 7.19
CA GLN A 105 47.96 12.48 8.59
C GLN A 105 46.89 11.74 9.45
N PRO A 106 47.15 10.49 9.83
CA PRO A 106 46.20 9.76 10.65
C PRO A 106 46.21 10.26 12.09
N GLY A 107 45.03 10.57 12.64
CA GLY A 107 44.90 10.95 14.06
C GLY A 107 45.15 9.77 15.01
N SER A 108 45.00 8.52 14.54
CA SER A 108 45.24 7.30 15.33
C SER A 108 45.35 6.10 14.39
N ASN A 109 46.23 5.14 14.70
CA ASN A 109 46.35 3.86 14.00
C ASN A 109 45.22 2.85 14.35
N ARG A 110 44.25 3.22 15.21
CA ARG A 110 43.04 2.45 15.51
C ARG A 110 41.80 2.95 14.72
N SER A 111 41.98 3.90 13.84
CA SER A 111 40.86 4.45 13.05
C SER A 111 40.22 3.38 12.17
N SER A 112 38.91 3.33 12.15
CA SER A 112 38.12 2.47 11.25
C SER A 112 36.88 3.21 10.79
N ARG A 113 36.37 2.84 9.62
CA ARG A 113 35.10 3.37 9.11
C ARG A 113 34.16 2.25 8.70
N ILE A 114 32.91 2.43 9.00
CA ILE A 114 31.85 1.51 8.59
C ILE A 114 31.08 2.19 7.47
N VAL A 115 31.00 1.53 6.32
CA VAL A 115 30.20 2.01 5.19
C VAL A 115 28.94 1.20 5.14
N ARG A 116 27.82 1.89 4.96
CA ARG A 116 26.51 1.32 4.68
C ARG A 116 25.95 1.92 3.40
N ARG A 117 25.16 1.12 2.71
CA ARG A 117 24.40 1.63 1.59
C ARG A 117 23.12 2.32 2.10
N ALA A 118 22.82 3.51 1.56
CA ALA A 118 21.55 4.18 1.78
C ALA A 118 20.40 3.25 1.41
N SER A 119 19.46 3.08 2.30
CA SER A 119 18.36 2.13 2.12
C SER A 119 17.08 2.66 2.73
N ARG A 120 15.97 2.32 2.10
CA ARG A 120 14.61 2.51 2.62
C ARG A 120 13.92 1.18 2.78
N GLN A 121 12.94 1.12 3.65
CA GLN A 121 12.10 -0.05 3.79
C GLN A 121 11.10 -0.07 2.63
N LEU A 122 10.95 -1.23 1.97
CA LEU A 122 9.84 -1.47 1.05
C LEU A 122 8.56 -1.56 1.88
N HIS A 123 7.55 -0.77 1.51
CA HIS A 123 6.29 -0.76 2.24
C HIS A 123 5.61 -2.13 2.14
N PRO A 124 5.18 -2.73 3.25
CA PRO A 124 4.58 -4.07 3.24
C PRO A 124 3.36 -4.18 2.34
N ASP A 125 2.56 -3.11 2.22
CA ASP A 125 1.34 -3.10 1.41
C ASP A 125 1.63 -3.34 -0.08
N ILE A 126 2.75 -2.83 -0.61
CA ILE A 126 3.15 -3.08 -2.01
C ILE A 126 3.32 -4.59 -2.28
N ILE A 127 3.89 -5.30 -1.31
CA ILE A 127 4.11 -6.75 -1.41
C ILE A 127 2.78 -7.49 -1.30
N HIS A 128 1.93 -7.02 -0.40
CA HIS A 128 0.62 -7.59 -0.14
C HIS A 128 -0.27 -7.48 -1.38
N ASP A 129 -0.42 -6.28 -1.93
CA ASP A 129 -1.22 -6.01 -3.12
C ASP A 129 -0.73 -6.81 -4.34
N LEU A 130 0.61 -6.89 -4.51
CA LEU A 130 1.21 -7.67 -5.59
C LEU A 130 0.90 -9.16 -5.47
N LEU A 131 1.02 -9.72 -4.27
CA LEU A 131 0.71 -11.13 -4.02
C LEU A 131 -0.78 -11.42 -4.15
N GLU A 132 -1.65 -10.57 -3.64
CA GLU A 132 -3.10 -10.71 -3.79
C GLU A 132 -3.50 -10.75 -5.26
N LYS A 133 -3.00 -9.78 -6.03
CA LYS A 133 -3.25 -9.71 -7.46
C LYS A 133 -2.79 -10.97 -8.18
N GLU A 134 -1.56 -11.43 -7.93
CA GLU A 134 -1.00 -12.59 -8.59
C GLU A 134 -1.71 -13.89 -8.20
N LEU A 135 -2.04 -14.08 -6.91
CA LEU A 135 -2.79 -15.24 -6.44
C LEU A 135 -4.21 -15.26 -6.98
N SER A 136 -4.91 -14.14 -6.91
CA SER A 136 -6.30 -14.04 -7.37
C SER A 136 -6.43 -14.23 -8.87
N SER A 137 -5.52 -13.63 -9.67
CA SER A 137 -5.63 -13.66 -11.13
C SER A 137 -5.06 -14.89 -11.79
N ARG A 138 -3.93 -15.42 -11.28
CA ARG A 138 -3.20 -16.51 -11.95
C ARG A 138 -3.56 -17.90 -11.45
N ILE A 139 -3.96 -18.05 -10.19
CA ILE A 139 -4.12 -19.35 -9.56
C ILE A 139 -5.56 -19.60 -9.13
N LEU A 140 -6.17 -18.66 -8.42
CA LEU A 140 -7.42 -18.94 -7.71
C LEU A 140 -8.67 -18.52 -8.47
N ASN A 141 -8.59 -17.55 -9.39
CA ASN A 141 -9.73 -16.93 -10.09
C ASN A 141 -10.84 -16.38 -9.15
N TYR A 142 -10.50 -16.11 -7.90
CA TYR A 142 -11.36 -15.45 -6.91
C TYR A 142 -10.55 -14.61 -5.93
N GLU A 143 -11.19 -13.66 -5.28
CA GLU A 143 -10.53 -12.76 -4.33
C GLU A 143 -10.11 -13.49 -3.05
N VAL A 144 -8.92 -13.18 -2.57
CA VAL A 144 -8.36 -13.74 -1.34
C VAL A 144 -7.76 -12.64 -0.48
N GLU A 145 -7.84 -12.84 0.81
CA GLU A 145 -7.01 -12.11 1.77
C GLU A 145 -5.78 -12.96 2.09
N ILE A 146 -4.62 -12.33 2.15
CA ILE A 146 -3.34 -13.01 2.38
C ILE A 146 -2.87 -12.80 3.80
N GLU A 147 -2.37 -13.85 4.41
CA GLU A 147 -1.67 -13.81 5.69
C GLU A 147 -0.23 -14.26 5.50
N LEU A 148 0.72 -13.31 5.58
CA LEU A 148 2.15 -13.59 5.49
C LEU A 148 2.71 -14.05 6.83
N PHE A 149 3.52 -15.12 6.83
CA PHE A 149 4.12 -15.65 8.06
C PHE A 149 5.39 -14.90 8.47
N ASN A 150 6.14 -14.35 7.52
CA ASN A 150 7.45 -13.72 7.75
C ASN A 150 7.40 -12.18 7.71
N THR A 151 6.36 -11.57 8.25
CA THR A 151 6.14 -10.11 8.25
C THR A 151 7.17 -9.32 9.07
N LYS A 152 7.88 -9.97 10.00
CA LYS A 152 8.85 -9.30 10.88
C LYS A 152 10.16 -8.91 10.18
N LYS A 153 10.48 -9.50 9.04
CA LYS A 153 11.71 -9.19 8.31
C LYS A 153 11.50 -7.95 7.45
N ARG A 154 12.14 -6.85 7.83
CA ARG A 154 12.13 -5.62 7.02
C ARG A 154 12.82 -5.89 5.69
N ILE A 155 12.13 -5.65 4.60
CA ILE A 155 12.70 -5.73 3.26
C ILE A 155 13.28 -4.36 2.95
N LEU A 156 14.61 -4.30 2.89
CA LEU A 156 15.35 -3.06 2.59
C LEU A 156 15.68 -3.02 1.10
N VAL A 157 15.50 -1.86 0.50
CA VAL A 157 15.81 -1.56 -0.91
C VAL A 157 16.69 -0.32 -0.98
N PRO A 158 17.50 -0.14 -2.05
CA PRO A 158 18.31 1.05 -2.21
C PRO A 158 17.45 2.32 -2.16
N ASP A 159 17.94 3.34 -1.47
CA ASP A 159 17.29 4.64 -1.45
C ASP A 159 17.58 5.42 -2.73
N GLY A 160 16.57 6.17 -3.23
CA GLY A 160 16.70 6.97 -4.44
C GLY A 160 16.67 6.18 -5.76
N GLU A 161 16.57 4.84 -5.73
CA GLU A 161 16.45 4.04 -6.95
C GLU A 161 14.99 3.64 -7.24
N GLN A 162 14.64 3.62 -8.53
CA GLN A 162 13.39 3.00 -8.97
C GLN A 162 13.53 1.49 -8.86
N ILE A 163 12.64 0.87 -8.13
CA ILE A 163 12.56 -0.57 -7.94
C ILE A 163 11.31 -1.13 -8.61
N GLN A 164 11.42 -2.32 -9.15
CA GLN A 164 10.29 -3.07 -9.72
C GLN A 164 10.22 -4.43 -9.01
N PRO A 165 9.37 -4.55 -7.98
CA PRO A 165 9.10 -5.82 -7.33
C PRO A 165 8.23 -6.68 -8.26
N THR A 166 8.63 -7.94 -8.47
CA THR A 166 7.92 -8.89 -9.33
C THR A 166 7.89 -10.25 -8.67
N ILE A 167 6.78 -10.96 -8.78
CA ILE A 167 6.67 -12.36 -8.35
C ILE A 167 7.13 -13.25 -9.51
N THR A 168 8.18 -14.05 -9.29
CA THR A 168 8.75 -14.92 -10.32
C THR A 168 8.24 -16.37 -10.24
N GLU A 169 8.12 -16.87 -9.02
CA GLU A 169 7.65 -18.23 -8.77
C GLU A 169 6.53 -18.16 -7.73
N LEU A 170 5.41 -18.80 -8.00
CA LEU A 170 4.26 -18.82 -7.12
C LEU A 170 3.67 -20.23 -7.12
N HIS A 171 3.67 -20.84 -5.95
CA HIS A 171 3.08 -22.15 -5.69
C HIS A 171 1.99 -21.99 -4.63
N HIS A 172 0.84 -22.58 -4.87
CA HIS A 172 -0.28 -22.61 -3.93
C HIS A 172 -0.80 -24.04 -3.77
N ASP A 173 -1.06 -24.44 -2.55
CA ASP A 173 -1.69 -25.72 -2.22
C ASP A 173 -3.14 -25.45 -1.79
N ASP A 174 -4.09 -25.87 -2.60
CA ASP A 174 -5.54 -25.65 -2.37
C ASP A 174 -6.05 -26.32 -1.11
N ARG A 175 -5.46 -27.44 -0.69
CA ARG A 175 -5.91 -28.19 0.50
C ARG A 175 -5.50 -27.50 1.79
N SER A 176 -4.23 -27.13 1.91
CA SER A 176 -3.68 -26.45 3.08
C SER A 176 -3.88 -24.93 3.02
N ARG A 177 -4.16 -24.38 1.82
CA ARG A 177 -4.22 -22.95 1.50
C ARG A 177 -2.90 -22.23 1.77
N LEU A 178 -1.81 -22.95 1.79
CA LEU A 178 -0.49 -22.39 1.93
C LEU A 178 0.06 -21.98 0.57
N PHE A 179 0.80 -20.87 0.55
CA PHE A 179 1.53 -20.48 -0.65
C PHE A 179 3.00 -20.21 -0.35
N LYS A 180 3.82 -20.37 -1.38
CA LYS A 180 5.21 -19.98 -1.41
C LYS A 180 5.44 -19.17 -2.68
N ALA A 181 6.01 -17.99 -2.52
CA ALA A 181 6.31 -17.06 -3.62
C ALA A 181 7.76 -16.58 -3.53
N ASN A 182 8.39 -16.32 -4.66
CA ASN A 182 9.68 -15.68 -4.76
C ASN A 182 9.48 -14.26 -5.30
N LEU A 183 9.74 -13.28 -4.45
CA LEU A 183 9.77 -11.87 -4.80
C LEU A 183 11.15 -11.53 -5.35
N LEU A 184 11.21 -11.10 -6.59
CA LEU A 184 12.38 -10.55 -7.24
C LEU A 184 12.28 -9.02 -7.24
N ILE A 185 13.28 -8.36 -6.69
CA ILE A 185 13.37 -6.90 -6.71
C ILE A 185 14.48 -6.53 -7.69
N LEU A 186 14.08 -5.90 -8.79
CA LEU A 186 15.00 -5.36 -9.79
C LEU A 186 15.27 -3.90 -9.46
N SER A 187 16.54 -3.52 -9.48
CA SER A 187 17.00 -2.13 -9.41
C SER A 187 17.95 -1.85 -10.57
N LYS A 188 17.92 -0.64 -11.13
CA LYS A 188 18.72 -0.29 -12.33
C LYS A 188 20.21 -0.49 -12.14
N ASN A 189 20.71 -0.35 -10.92
CA ASN A 189 22.17 -0.33 -10.63
C ASN A 189 22.61 -1.38 -9.61
N THR A 190 21.75 -2.33 -9.22
CA THR A 190 22.03 -3.23 -8.11
C THR A 190 21.78 -4.67 -8.49
N GLU A 191 22.44 -5.59 -7.76
CA GLU A 191 22.15 -7.01 -7.82
C GLU A 191 20.67 -7.30 -7.55
N GLN A 192 20.12 -8.25 -8.29
CA GLN A 192 18.78 -8.76 -8.10
C GLN A 192 18.64 -9.33 -6.67
N THR A 193 17.66 -8.87 -5.94
CA THR A 193 17.37 -9.41 -4.61
C THR A 193 16.20 -10.37 -4.70
N LYS A 194 16.45 -11.67 -4.43
CA LYS A 194 15.41 -12.70 -4.38
C LYS A 194 15.02 -12.97 -2.93
N ILE A 195 13.73 -12.85 -2.61
CA ILE A 195 13.18 -13.03 -1.27
C ILE A 195 12.09 -14.08 -1.33
N SER A 196 12.20 -15.13 -0.53
CA SER A 196 11.14 -16.13 -0.39
C SER A 196 10.09 -15.65 0.61
N LEU A 197 8.84 -15.62 0.16
CA LEU A 197 7.66 -15.28 0.92
C LEU A 197 6.81 -16.53 1.11
N THR A 198 6.29 -16.72 2.31
CA THR A 198 5.38 -17.81 2.63
C THR A 198 4.18 -17.28 3.40
N GLY A 199 3.04 -17.88 3.19
CA GLY A 199 1.81 -17.43 3.85
C GLY A 199 0.65 -18.37 3.60
N ARG A 200 -0.54 -17.88 3.97
CA ARG A 200 -1.82 -18.56 3.79
C ARG A 200 -2.80 -17.66 3.08
N THR A 201 -3.61 -18.23 2.21
CA THR A 201 -4.73 -17.56 1.57
C THR A 201 -6.02 -17.82 2.34
N HIS A 202 -6.86 -16.80 2.41
CA HIS A 202 -8.20 -16.88 2.97
C HIS A 202 -9.19 -16.42 1.91
N PRO A 203 -9.96 -17.34 1.29
CA PRO A 203 -10.98 -16.97 0.32
C PRO A 203 -11.95 -15.94 0.90
N LEU A 204 -12.26 -14.93 0.11
CA LEU A 204 -13.21 -13.89 0.43
C LEU A 204 -14.55 -14.19 -0.24
N ILE A 205 -15.63 -13.91 0.49
CA ILE A 205 -17.01 -13.99 0.01
C ILE A 205 -17.66 -12.64 0.25
N ALA A 206 -18.29 -12.10 -0.79
CA ALA A 206 -19.10 -10.89 -0.65
C ALA A 206 -20.34 -11.19 0.21
N MET A 207 -20.52 -10.47 1.30
CA MET A 207 -21.63 -10.62 2.24
C MET A 207 -22.32 -9.28 2.48
N PRO A 208 -23.66 -9.27 2.59
CA PRO A 208 -24.38 -8.08 2.98
C PRO A 208 -24.15 -7.79 4.47
N VAL A 209 -23.72 -6.56 4.75
CA VAL A 209 -23.52 -6.03 6.10
C VAL A 209 -24.21 -4.68 6.24
N LEU A 210 -24.42 -4.22 7.47
CA LEU A 210 -24.95 -2.88 7.69
C LEU A 210 -23.86 -1.82 7.50
N ASN A 211 -24.22 -0.69 6.93
CA ASN A 211 -23.37 0.51 6.85
C ASN A 211 -23.53 1.43 8.07
N THR A 212 -24.55 1.22 8.89
CA THR A 212 -24.84 1.98 10.11
C THR A 212 -25.21 1.04 11.26
N HIS A 213 -25.16 1.55 12.49
CA HIS A 213 -25.63 0.84 13.67
C HIS A 213 -27.17 0.90 13.74
N LEU A 214 -27.79 -0.21 14.11
CA LEU A 214 -29.20 -0.29 14.34
C LEU A 214 -29.48 -0.76 15.78
N SER A 215 -30.47 -0.15 16.41
CA SER A 215 -30.94 -0.55 17.74
C SER A 215 -31.92 -1.75 17.66
N SER A 216 -32.16 -2.40 18.79
CA SER A 216 -33.22 -3.42 18.86
C SER A 216 -34.57 -2.77 18.53
N GLY A 217 -35.34 -3.42 17.66
CA GLY A 217 -36.62 -2.91 17.18
C GLY A 217 -36.57 -2.11 15.87
N ASP A 218 -35.36 -1.71 15.41
CA ASP A 218 -35.21 -0.96 14.16
C ASP A 218 -35.44 -1.85 12.94
N ILE A 219 -36.11 -1.28 11.92
CA ILE A 219 -36.35 -1.96 10.64
C ILE A 219 -35.13 -1.81 9.74
N ILE A 220 -34.67 -2.90 9.20
CA ILE A 220 -33.57 -2.93 8.23
C ILE A 220 -34.09 -2.53 6.85
N LYS A 221 -33.64 -1.38 6.36
CA LYS A 221 -33.93 -0.87 5.02
C LYS A 221 -32.83 -1.21 4.04
N SER A 222 -33.14 -1.22 2.75
CA SER A 222 -32.11 -1.42 1.69
C SER A 222 -30.97 -0.41 1.76
N SER A 223 -31.26 0.85 2.15
CA SER A 223 -30.26 1.91 2.35
C SER A 223 -29.26 1.64 3.48
N HIS A 224 -29.61 0.76 4.41
CA HIS A 224 -28.74 0.37 5.53
C HIS A 224 -27.76 -0.75 5.16
N ILE A 225 -27.86 -1.32 3.95
CA ILE A 225 -27.10 -2.50 3.55
C ILE A 225 -25.98 -2.11 2.57
N THR A 226 -24.80 -2.63 2.79
CA THR A 226 -23.66 -2.57 1.88
C THR A 226 -23.02 -3.94 1.75
N TRP A 227 -22.23 -4.14 0.69
CA TRP A 227 -21.48 -5.38 0.49
C TRP A 227 -20.08 -5.26 1.07
N LYS A 228 -19.61 -6.32 1.73
CA LYS A 228 -18.28 -6.40 2.28
C LYS A 228 -17.69 -7.78 2.03
N ASN A 229 -16.43 -7.82 1.58
CA ASN A 229 -15.69 -9.05 1.44
C ASN A 229 -15.25 -9.57 2.81
N ILE A 230 -15.58 -10.81 3.11
CA ILE A 230 -15.35 -11.44 4.42
C ILE A 230 -14.75 -12.82 4.20
N ARG A 231 -13.81 -13.21 5.06
CA ARG A 231 -13.20 -14.55 5.00
C ARG A 231 -14.27 -15.64 5.06
N ALA A 232 -14.27 -16.56 4.09
CA ALA A 232 -15.25 -17.64 3.98
C ALA A 232 -15.39 -18.45 5.27
N LYS A 233 -14.29 -18.68 6.00
CA LYS A 233 -14.30 -19.40 7.29
C LYS A 233 -15.14 -18.72 8.37
N ARG A 234 -15.43 -17.43 8.24
CA ARG A 234 -16.26 -16.67 9.20
C ARG A 234 -17.76 -16.82 8.93
N THR A 235 -18.11 -17.40 7.80
CA THR A 235 -19.52 -17.63 7.43
C THR A 235 -19.93 -19.07 7.78
N ASN A 236 -21.17 -19.25 8.17
CA ASN A 236 -21.79 -20.56 8.43
C ASN A 236 -23.24 -20.53 7.92
N TYR A 237 -23.92 -21.67 7.98
CA TYR A 237 -25.31 -21.84 7.54
C TYR A 237 -26.31 -20.92 8.28
N ASN A 238 -25.94 -20.36 9.42
CA ASN A 238 -26.78 -19.41 10.19
C ASN A 238 -26.54 -17.94 9.79
N THR A 239 -25.74 -17.68 8.74
CA THR A 239 -25.40 -16.34 8.28
C THR A 239 -26.28 -15.97 7.10
N ILE A 240 -26.84 -14.76 7.10
CA ILE A 240 -27.65 -14.28 6.00
C ILE A 240 -26.75 -13.79 4.88
N SER A 241 -26.89 -14.38 3.69
CA SER A 241 -26.10 -14.06 2.50
C SER A 241 -26.88 -13.27 1.44
N SER A 242 -28.18 -13.15 1.58
CA SER A 242 -29.06 -12.46 0.64
C SER A 242 -29.63 -11.17 1.21
N VAL A 243 -29.54 -10.08 0.44
CA VAL A 243 -30.16 -8.79 0.79
C VAL A 243 -31.68 -8.92 0.95
N LYS A 244 -32.34 -9.79 0.14
CA LYS A 244 -33.79 -10.02 0.20
C LYS A 244 -34.22 -10.61 1.53
N GLU A 245 -33.35 -11.35 2.20
CA GLU A 245 -33.65 -11.91 3.53
C GLU A 245 -33.46 -10.92 4.67
N LEU A 246 -32.78 -9.79 4.42
CA LEU A 246 -32.50 -8.75 5.40
C LEU A 246 -33.54 -7.61 5.35
N VAL A 247 -33.92 -7.21 4.13
CA VAL A 247 -34.84 -6.08 3.95
C VAL A 247 -36.17 -6.38 4.61
N ASP A 248 -36.74 -5.37 5.29
CA ASP A 248 -38.00 -5.43 6.06
C ASP A 248 -37.96 -6.36 7.29
N LYS A 249 -36.80 -6.85 7.69
CA LYS A 249 -36.61 -7.50 8.99
C LYS A 249 -36.41 -6.47 10.09
N VAL A 250 -36.66 -6.88 11.31
CA VAL A 250 -36.46 -6.10 12.55
C VAL A 250 -35.26 -6.65 13.30
N ALA A 251 -34.40 -5.76 13.79
CA ALA A 251 -33.28 -6.13 14.63
C ALA A 251 -33.76 -6.63 15.99
N ARG A 252 -33.51 -7.90 16.35
CA ARG A 252 -33.84 -8.46 17.69
C ARG A 252 -32.92 -7.93 18.77
N ARG A 253 -31.72 -7.51 18.42
CA ARG A 253 -30.68 -6.97 19.28
C ARG A 253 -29.94 -5.86 18.57
N PRO A 254 -29.16 -5.02 19.27
CA PRO A 254 -28.36 -4.01 18.62
C PRO A 254 -27.39 -4.61 17.60
N LEU A 255 -27.42 -4.11 16.37
CA LEU A 255 -26.59 -4.55 15.25
C LEU A 255 -25.49 -3.53 14.99
N ILE A 256 -24.26 -4.02 14.84
CA ILE A 256 -23.08 -3.18 14.64
C ILE A 256 -22.74 -3.12 13.14
N ALA A 257 -22.47 -1.92 12.63
CA ALA A 257 -22.04 -1.71 11.25
C ALA A 257 -20.80 -2.56 10.88
N GLY A 258 -20.78 -3.07 9.66
CA GLY A 258 -19.67 -3.85 9.12
C GLY A 258 -19.51 -5.27 9.65
N ARG A 259 -20.43 -5.74 10.49
CA ARG A 259 -20.47 -7.12 10.99
C ARG A 259 -21.45 -8.00 10.23
N ILE A 260 -21.13 -9.29 10.15
CA ILE A 260 -21.99 -10.33 9.60
C ILE A 260 -23.29 -10.42 10.41
N ILE A 261 -24.43 -10.48 9.71
CA ILE A 261 -25.75 -10.63 10.30
C ILE A 261 -26.15 -12.11 10.26
N ARG A 262 -26.64 -12.61 11.38
CA ARG A 262 -27.12 -13.99 11.51
C ARG A 262 -28.64 -14.02 11.52
N LEU A 263 -29.23 -15.16 11.17
CA LEU A 263 -30.69 -15.39 11.23
C LEU A 263 -31.27 -15.11 12.65
N SER A 264 -30.46 -15.42 13.68
CA SER A 264 -30.87 -15.17 15.09
C SER A 264 -30.87 -13.69 15.48
N ASP A 265 -30.27 -12.83 14.70
CA ASP A 265 -30.10 -11.40 14.99
C ASP A 265 -31.32 -10.57 14.53
N VAL A 266 -32.12 -11.15 13.66
CA VAL A 266 -33.24 -10.49 13.03
C VAL A 266 -34.53 -11.29 13.20
N GLU A 267 -35.67 -10.63 13.10
CA GLU A 267 -36.97 -11.26 13.06
C GLU A 267 -37.85 -10.59 12.00
N SER A 268 -38.93 -11.26 11.63
CA SER A 268 -39.91 -10.69 10.70
C SER A 268 -40.68 -9.58 11.38
N LEU A 269 -40.89 -8.47 10.67
CA LEU A 269 -41.70 -7.36 11.13
C LEU A 269 -43.15 -7.85 11.40
N LYS A 270 -43.60 -7.72 12.62
CA LYS A 270 -45.01 -8.03 12.98
C LYS A 270 -45.89 -6.93 12.45
N LEU A 271 -46.82 -7.29 11.57
CA LEU A 271 -47.80 -6.38 10.98
C LEU A 271 -49.15 -6.41 11.70
N VAL A 272 -49.38 -7.43 12.51
CA VAL A 272 -50.56 -7.61 13.37
C VAL A 272 -50.08 -8.11 14.71
N ASN A 273 -50.55 -7.52 15.81
CA ASN A 273 -50.32 -8.02 17.16
C ASN A 273 -51.56 -8.74 17.66
N LYS A 274 -51.38 -9.62 18.65
CA LYS A 274 -52.46 -10.25 19.35
C LYS A 274 -53.33 -9.19 20.04
N GLY A 275 -54.64 -9.25 19.78
CA GLY A 275 -55.59 -8.30 20.30
C GLY A 275 -55.93 -7.12 19.34
N ASP A 276 -55.16 -6.95 18.28
CA ASP A 276 -55.42 -5.90 17.31
C ASP A 276 -56.72 -6.12 16.55
N PHE A 277 -57.42 -5.02 16.25
CA PHE A 277 -58.49 -5.04 15.27
C PHE A 277 -57.92 -5.12 13.87
N VAL A 278 -58.35 -6.13 13.14
CA VAL A 278 -57.89 -6.38 11.76
C VAL A 278 -59.07 -6.37 10.80
N THR A 279 -58.81 -5.91 9.59
CA THR A 279 -59.74 -6.05 8.47
C THR A 279 -59.47 -7.38 7.77
N VAL A 280 -60.46 -8.23 7.72
CA VAL A 280 -60.40 -9.51 7.04
C VAL A 280 -61.10 -9.35 5.69
N GLN A 281 -60.33 -9.55 4.60
CA GLN A 281 -60.87 -9.52 3.24
C GLN A 281 -61.04 -10.94 2.72
N LEU A 282 -62.14 -11.17 2.08
CA LEU A 282 -62.37 -12.31 1.22
C LEU A 282 -62.48 -11.81 -0.21
N ARG A 283 -61.58 -12.22 -1.06
CA ARG A 283 -61.56 -11.73 -2.45
C ARG A 283 -61.45 -12.90 -3.43
N ASN A 284 -62.37 -12.92 -4.40
CA ASN A 284 -62.27 -13.78 -5.58
C ASN A 284 -62.41 -12.93 -6.85
N ALA A 285 -62.50 -13.57 -8.02
CA ALA A 285 -62.58 -12.88 -9.31
C ALA A 285 -63.79 -11.93 -9.47
N THR A 286 -64.86 -12.20 -8.78
CA THR A 286 -66.17 -11.51 -8.94
C THR A 286 -66.64 -10.78 -7.69
N MET A 287 -66.09 -11.06 -6.51
CA MET A 287 -66.58 -10.56 -5.26
C MET A 287 -65.48 -10.14 -4.30
N SER A 288 -65.66 -9.04 -3.59
CA SER A 288 -64.84 -8.61 -2.50
C SER A 288 -65.69 -8.30 -1.28
N LEU A 289 -65.47 -9.06 -0.22
CA LEU A 289 -66.14 -8.86 1.08
C LEU A 289 -65.10 -8.47 2.11
N SER A 290 -65.46 -7.59 3.04
CA SER A 290 -64.59 -7.24 4.16
C SER A 290 -65.38 -7.26 5.46
N THR A 291 -64.72 -7.69 6.55
CA THR A 291 -65.28 -7.68 7.90
C THR A 291 -64.18 -7.33 8.90
N ARG A 292 -64.55 -6.85 10.07
CA ARG A 292 -63.60 -6.63 11.18
C ARG A 292 -63.52 -7.87 12.05
N GLY A 293 -62.31 -8.18 12.50
CA GLY A 293 -62.05 -9.23 13.47
C GLY A 293 -61.01 -8.76 14.51
N ILE A 294 -60.86 -9.55 15.56
CA ILE A 294 -59.81 -9.38 16.59
C ILE A 294 -58.83 -10.49 16.42
N SER A 295 -57.55 -10.12 16.23
CA SER A 295 -56.50 -11.11 16.11
C SER A 295 -56.23 -11.85 17.41
N LEU A 296 -56.18 -13.15 17.36
CA LEU A 296 -55.81 -14.01 18.51
C LEU A 296 -54.32 -14.27 18.61
N GLU A 297 -53.56 -13.96 17.55
CA GLU A 297 -52.12 -14.23 17.41
C GLU A 297 -51.44 -13.03 16.73
N SER A 298 -50.15 -12.85 17.04
CA SER A 298 -49.36 -11.90 16.30
C SER A 298 -48.87 -12.55 15.00
N GLY A 299 -48.79 -11.78 13.90
CA GLY A 299 -48.32 -12.27 12.60
C GLY A 299 -47.55 -11.25 11.80
N SER A 300 -46.57 -11.73 11.06
CA SER A 300 -45.81 -11.00 10.06
C SER A 300 -46.43 -11.19 8.69
N LYS A 301 -45.92 -10.48 7.67
CA LYS A 301 -46.38 -10.63 6.29
C LYS A 301 -46.31 -12.08 5.84
N ASN A 302 -47.39 -12.58 5.27
CA ASN A 302 -47.64 -13.94 4.81
C ASN A 302 -47.94 -14.98 5.91
N ASP A 303 -47.87 -14.64 7.17
CA ASP A 303 -48.30 -15.56 8.24
C ASP A 303 -49.80 -15.77 8.21
N ILE A 304 -50.27 -16.97 8.54
CA ILE A 304 -51.65 -17.31 8.73
C ILE A 304 -51.93 -17.17 10.23
N ILE A 305 -52.90 -16.32 10.57
CA ILE A 305 -53.27 -16.05 11.98
C ILE A 305 -54.75 -16.32 12.21
N ARG A 306 -55.07 -16.69 13.43
CA ARG A 306 -56.45 -16.89 13.86
C ARG A 306 -57.09 -15.56 14.28
N ILE A 307 -58.27 -15.30 13.76
CA ILE A 307 -59.01 -14.04 13.97
C ILE A 307 -60.39 -14.39 14.44
N LYS A 308 -60.84 -13.76 15.52
CA LYS A 308 -62.17 -13.91 16.06
C LYS A 308 -63.11 -12.80 15.55
N ASN A 309 -64.22 -13.18 14.94
CA ASN A 309 -65.22 -12.21 14.59
C ASN A 309 -66.02 -11.79 15.86
N PRO A 310 -66.06 -10.51 16.22
CA PRO A 310 -66.66 -10.06 17.46
C PRO A 310 -68.22 -10.25 17.52
N ARG A 311 -68.87 -10.25 16.34
CA ARG A 311 -70.32 -10.46 16.22
C ARG A 311 -70.66 -11.93 16.31
N SER A 312 -70.15 -12.76 15.42
CA SER A 312 -70.53 -14.18 15.33
C SER A 312 -69.78 -15.08 16.31
N LYS A 313 -68.72 -14.56 16.97
CA LYS A 313 -67.81 -15.30 17.87
C LYS A 313 -67.05 -16.40 17.18
N LYS A 314 -67.20 -16.58 15.85
CA LYS A 314 -66.48 -17.58 15.05
C LYS A 314 -65.00 -17.20 14.87
N ILE A 315 -64.16 -18.20 14.88
CA ILE A 315 -62.71 -18.06 14.59
C ILE A 315 -62.49 -18.43 13.14
N ILE A 316 -61.71 -17.61 12.42
CA ILE A 316 -61.33 -17.81 11.03
C ILE A 316 -59.82 -17.68 10.92
N GLU A 317 -59.23 -18.37 9.96
CA GLU A 317 -57.82 -18.24 9.61
C GLU A 317 -57.69 -17.33 8.42
N ALA A 318 -56.76 -16.40 8.51
CA ALA A 318 -56.49 -15.49 7.40
C ALA A 318 -55.01 -15.13 7.32
N LYS A 319 -54.53 -14.94 6.12
CA LYS A 319 -53.14 -14.57 5.80
C LYS A 319 -52.96 -13.08 5.94
N VAL A 320 -51.92 -12.67 6.67
CA VAL A 320 -51.52 -11.26 6.83
C VAL A 320 -50.88 -10.74 5.54
N ILE A 321 -51.43 -9.64 5.00
CA ILE A 321 -50.90 -9.04 3.74
C ILE A 321 -50.35 -7.64 3.96
N ALA A 322 -50.85 -6.90 4.94
CA ALA A 322 -50.42 -5.55 5.29
C ALA A 322 -50.72 -5.25 6.77
N PRO A 323 -50.27 -4.12 7.34
CA PRO A 323 -50.60 -3.73 8.70
C PRO A 323 -52.15 -3.78 8.94
N ASN A 324 -52.57 -4.56 9.93
CA ASN A 324 -53.97 -4.77 10.29
C ASN A 324 -54.90 -5.23 9.14
N LEU A 325 -54.34 -5.81 8.07
CA LEU A 325 -55.05 -6.29 6.91
C LEU A 325 -54.72 -7.75 6.61
N THR A 326 -55.75 -8.57 6.54
CA THR A 326 -55.64 -10.01 6.30
C THR A 326 -56.58 -10.45 5.18
N ILE A 327 -56.23 -11.55 4.50
CA ILE A 327 -57.03 -12.13 3.42
C ILE A 327 -57.30 -13.61 3.69
N ILE A 328 -58.56 -14.02 3.49
CA ILE A 328 -58.91 -15.45 3.50
C ILE A 328 -58.57 -16.03 2.15
N GLN A 329 -57.71 -17.07 2.13
CA GLN A 329 -57.44 -17.88 0.95
C GLN A 329 -58.56 -18.91 0.80
N MET A 330 -59.41 -18.79 -0.21
CA MET A 330 -60.29 -19.88 -0.57
C MET A 330 -59.45 -21.03 -1.15
N PRO A 331 -59.66 -22.27 -0.73
CA PRO A 331 -59.08 -23.40 -1.46
C PRO A 331 -59.59 -23.29 -2.91
N GLN A 332 -58.66 -23.37 -3.88
CA GLN A 332 -59.06 -23.54 -5.28
C GLN A 332 -59.84 -24.84 -5.32
N SER A 333 -61.15 -24.74 -5.49
CA SER A 333 -61.95 -25.88 -5.78
C SER A 333 -61.34 -26.53 -7.04
N ILE A 334 -60.88 -27.76 -6.89
CA ILE A 334 -60.55 -28.62 -8.03
C ILE A 334 -61.87 -28.72 -8.81
N ILE A 335 -61.91 -28.04 -9.96
CA ILE A 335 -62.91 -28.30 -10.98
C ILE A 335 -62.46 -29.68 -11.55
N ALA A 336 -62.95 -30.74 -10.92
CA ALA A 336 -62.91 -32.05 -11.50
C ALA A 336 -63.93 -32.03 -12.64
N ASN A 337 -63.46 -32.19 -13.86
CA ASN A 337 -64.24 -32.61 -14.99
C ASN A 337 -64.72 -34.04 -14.74
#